data_0c70367bc3e0b6acdd50408331aa74da
#
_entry.id   0c70367bc3e0b6acdd50408331aa74da
#
_cell.length_a   1.000
_cell.length_b   1.000
_cell.length_c   1.000
_cell.angle_alpha   90.00
_cell.angle_beta   90.00
_cell.angle_gamma   90.00
#
_symmetry.space_group_name_H-M   'P 1'
#
loop_
_entity.id
_entity.type
_entity.pdbx_description
1 polymer ?
#
loop_
_entity_poly.entity_id
_entity_poly.type
_entity_poly.pdbx_seq_one_letter_code
_entity_poly.pdbx_strand_id
1 'polypeptide(L)'
;LSFDMFDNRSVRAVVRVGDSSRSSSSLTNAFGKRSMVVDSSNGLHSAADSDQKSTFLNVASVEQRSEREIQNDLAACYEQILKLVGEDCHRDGLQKTPQRAAQAMLFFTTGYSTDLTKVLNDAVFDEDHDEMVIVRDIEMFSMCEHHLIPFIGRVSIGYLPNKKILGLSKLARIVEMYSRRLQVQERLTKQIANAVVEAVQPSGVGVVIEASHMCMVMRGVQKYSAKTTTSCMLGTFQHDVKTREEFLSLIR
;
A
#
# COMPACT_ATOMS: atom_id res chain seq x y z
N LEU A 1 25.66 -11.08 -15.15
CA LEU A 1 26.21 -10.10 -14.21
C LEU A 1 25.23 -10.00 -13.04
N SER A 2 25.70 -10.38 -11.86
CA SER A 2 24.95 -10.70 -10.64
C SER A 2 24.35 -9.43 -10.04
N PHE A 3 23.02 -9.44 -9.82
CA PHE A 3 22.23 -8.39 -9.19
C PHE A 3 22.14 -8.58 -7.66
N ASP A 4 23.27 -8.62 -6.96
CA ASP A 4 23.30 -8.85 -5.50
C ASP A 4 23.72 -7.62 -4.68
N MET A 5 23.47 -6.38 -5.15
CA MET A 5 23.96 -5.18 -4.44
C MET A 5 22.93 -4.47 -3.55
N PHE A 6 21.69 -4.95 -3.44
CA PHE A 6 20.67 -4.30 -2.61
C PHE A 6 20.15 -5.24 -1.52
N ASP A 7 20.69 -5.09 -0.32
CA ASP A 7 20.26 -5.83 0.87
C ASP A 7 18.81 -5.46 1.27
N ASN A 8 18.05 -6.47 1.61
CA ASN A 8 16.60 -6.47 1.83
C ASN A 8 16.14 -5.82 3.17
N ARG A 9 17.03 -5.13 3.94
CA ARG A 9 16.82 -4.81 5.36
C ARG A 9 16.40 -3.38 5.74
N SER A 10 16.06 -2.48 4.79
CA SER A 10 15.97 -1.06 5.11
C SER A 10 14.61 -0.38 4.97
N VAL A 11 13.51 -1.04 5.33
CA VAL A 11 12.22 -0.35 5.53
C VAL A 11 12.02 -0.09 7.02
N ARG A 12 11.98 1.19 7.42
CA ARG A 12 11.66 1.59 8.79
C ARG A 12 10.27 2.23 8.82
N ALA A 13 9.41 1.72 9.69
CA ALA A 13 8.13 2.35 10.00
C ALA A 13 8.23 3.09 11.33
N VAL A 14 7.88 4.36 11.34
CA VAL A 14 7.79 5.19 12.55
C VAL A 14 6.36 5.69 12.66
N VAL A 15 5.66 5.30 13.71
CA VAL A 15 4.32 5.83 14.02
C VAL A 15 4.50 7.02 14.96
N ARG A 16 4.21 8.23 14.50
CA ARG A 16 4.11 9.41 15.37
C ARG A 16 2.67 9.56 15.85
N VAL A 17 2.47 9.40 17.14
CA VAL A 17 1.21 9.75 17.81
C VAL A 17 1.38 11.20 18.29
N GLY A 18 0.52 12.09 17.81
CA GLY A 18 0.55 13.50 18.26
C GLY A 18 0.23 13.60 19.75
N ASP A 19 1.11 14.26 20.50
CA ASP A 19 0.94 14.55 21.91
C ASP A 19 -0.25 15.51 22.11
N SER A 20 -1.38 14.98 22.51
CA SER A 20 -2.47 15.78 23.07
C SER A 20 -2.43 15.65 24.60
N SER A 21 -1.61 16.51 25.23
CA SER A 21 -1.66 16.71 26.68
C SER A 21 -2.99 17.35 27.06
N ARG A 22 -3.90 16.62 27.70
CA ARG A 22 -4.75 17.14 28.80
C ARG A 22 -5.54 16.04 29.51
N SER A 23 -5.33 16.06 30.84
CA SER A 23 -6.19 15.70 31.96
C SER A 23 -6.69 14.26 32.13
N SER A 24 -6.17 13.70 33.20
CA SER A 24 -6.59 12.57 34.01
C SER A 24 -8.07 12.57 34.42
N SER A 25 -8.75 11.46 34.22
CA SER A 25 -9.76 10.97 35.15
C SER A 25 -9.74 9.44 35.13
N SER A 26 -9.52 8.90 36.32
CA SER A 26 -9.50 7.49 36.67
C SER A 26 -10.86 6.84 36.48
N LEU A 27 -10.89 5.73 35.73
CA LEU A 27 -11.94 4.71 35.85
C LEU A 27 -11.31 3.33 35.82
N THR A 28 -11.26 2.73 36.99
CA THR A 28 -10.98 1.31 37.24
C THR A 28 -12.10 0.48 36.66
N ASN A 29 -11.78 -0.50 35.81
CA ASN A 29 -12.66 -1.64 35.58
C ASN A 29 -11.85 -2.93 35.50
N ALA A 30 -12.23 -3.81 36.40
CA ALA A 30 -11.74 -5.16 36.58
C ALA A 30 -12.18 -6.06 35.41
N PHE A 31 -11.25 -6.78 34.81
CA PHE A 31 -11.55 -7.99 34.05
C PHE A 31 -10.66 -9.13 34.51
N GLY A 32 -11.34 -10.18 34.97
CA GLY A 32 -10.79 -11.37 35.58
C GLY A 32 -9.91 -12.19 34.65
N LYS A 33 -8.83 -12.67 35.22
CA LYS A 33 -7.97 -13.71 34.66
C LYS A 33 -8.72 -15.03 34.59
N ARG A 34 -8.79 -15.64 33.43
CA ARG A 34 -9.02 -17.08 33.28
C ARG A 34 -7.77 -17.69 32.64
N SER A 35 -7.02 -18.44 33.46
CA SER A 35 -5.98 -19.35 33.01
C SER A 35 -6.64 -20.58 32.39
N MET A 36 -6.29 -20.94 31.16
CA MET A 36 -6.54 -22.27 30.61
C MET A 36 -5.29 -23.12 30.76
N VAL A 37 -5.44 -24.20 31.51
CA VAL A 37 -4.50 -25.32 31.60
C VAL A 37 -4.69 -26.16 30.33
N VAL A 38 -3.60 -26.44 29.62
CA VAL A 38 -3.56 -27.38 28.51
C VAL A 38 -3.15 -28.72 29.07
N ASP A 39 -4.04 -29.70 29.00
CA ASP A 39 -3.73 -31.10 29.32
C ASP A 39 -3.48 -31.88 28.02
N SER A 40 -2.35 -32.55 27.99
CA SER A 40 -1.88 -33.38 26.88
C SER A 40 -2.07 -34.85 27.19
N SER A 41 -2.98 -35.55 26.52
CA SER A 41 -2.84 -37.00 26.34
C SER A 41 -3.78 -37.58 25.26
N ASN A 42 -3.16 -38.20 24.29
CA ASN A 42 -3.50 -39.42 23.53
C ASN A 42 -4.92 -39.72 23.02
N GLY A 43 -4.97 -40.03 21.71
CA GLY A 43 -6.01 -40.90 21.14
C GLY A 43 -6.06 -40.86 19.62
N LEU A 44 -5.36 -41.80 18.96
CA LEU A 44 -5.60 -42.15 17.55
C LEU A 44 -6.99 -42.75 17.42
N HIS A 45 -7.81 -42.22 16.52
CA HIS A 45 -8.80 -43.01 15.76
C HIS A 45 -9.01 -42.38 14.38
N SER A 46 -8.81 -43.21 13.38
CA SER A 46 -9.13 -43.04 11.97
C SER A 46 -10.64 -43.01 11.74
N ALA A 47 -11.14 -42.02 11.00
CA ALA A 47 -12.40 -42.18 10.24
C ALA A 47 -12.44 -41.15 9.10
N ALA A 48 -12.34 -41.65 7.89
CA ALA A 48 -13.06 -41.33 6.65
C ALA A 48 -13.41 -39.85 6.36
N ASP A 49 -12.70 -39.31 5.43
CA ASP A 49 -13.11 -38.74 4.15
C ASP A 49 -14.57 -38.25 4.07
N SER A 50 -14.74 -36.95 4.05
CA SER A 50 -15.88 -36.31 3.38
C SER A 50 -15.43 -34.98 2.75
N ASP A 51 -15.42 -34.99 1.43
CA ASP A 51 -15.31 -33.89 0.46
C ASP A 51 -15.63 -32.48 1.00
N GLN A 52 -14.62 -31.73 1.37
CA GLN A 52 -14.62 -30.28 1.25
C GLN A 52 -13.76 -29.91 0.03
N LYS A 53 -14.37 -29.98 -1.16
CA LYS A 53 -13.86 -29.25 -2.33
C LYS A 53 -13.89 -27.77 -1.99
N SER A 54 -12.79 -27.25 -1.45
CA SER A 54 -12.51 -25.81 -1.45
C SER A 54 -12.43 -25.39 -2.91
N THR A 55 -13.44 -24.66 -3.35
CA THR A 55 -13.48 -24.01 -4.66
C THR A 55 -12.45 -22.88 -4.64
N PHE A 56 -11.17 -23.22 -4.74
CA PHE A 56 -10.16 -22.25 -5.15
C PHE A 56 -10.51 -21.87 -6.59
N LEU A 57 -11.08 -20.68 -6.76
CA LEU A 57 -11.23 -20.07 -8.07
C LEU A 57 -9.85 -20.09 -8.74
N ASN A 58 -9.76 -20.85 -9.81
CA ASN A 58 -8.53 -21.05 -10.57
C ASN A 58 -8.12 -19.70 -11.14
N VAL A 59 -7.07 -19.08 -10.59
CA VAL A 59 -6.57 -17.74 -10.99
C VAL A 59 -6.27 -17.70 -12.50
N ALA A 60 -5.92 -18.84 -13.11
CA ALA A 60 -5.73 -18.98 -14.55
C ALA A 60 -6.99 -18.74 -15.39
N SER A 61 -8.20 -18.80 -14.81
CA SER A 61 -9.46 -18.54 -15.52
C SER A 61 -9.90 -17.07 -15.52
N VAL A 62 -9.20 -16.21 -14.79
CA VAL A 62 -9.49 -14.76 -14.73
C VAL A 62 -8.92 -14.01 -15.93
N GLU A 63 -7.86 -14.52 -16.57
CA GLU A 63 -7.16 -13.86 -17.69
C GLU A 63 -7.97 -13.80 -19.00
N GLN A 64 -9.11 -14.51 -19.13
CA GLN A 64 -9.95 -14.52 -20.32
C GLN A 64 -11.27 -13.76 -20.18
N ARG A 65 -11.54 -13.15 -19.01
CA ARG A 65 -12.81 -12.44 -18.78
C ARG A 65 -12.72 -11.00 -19.21
N SER A 66 -13.77 -10.52 -19.90
CA SER A 66 -13.85 -9.11 -20.26
C SER A 66 -13.98 -8.22 -19.01
N GLU A 67 -13.47 -7.00 -19.09
CA GLU A 67 -13.58 -6.01 -17.99
C GLU A 67 -15.04 -5.79 -17.57
N ARG A 68 -15.97 -5.83 -18.53
CA ARG A 68 -17.40 -5.69 -18.29
C ARG A 68 -17.99 -6.86 -17.47
N GLU A 69 -17.55 -8.08 -17.72
CA GLU A 69 -17.96 -9.26 -16.92
C GLU A 69 -17.46 -9.17 -15.50
N ILE A 70 -16.20 -8.78 -15.31
CA ILE A 70 -15.61 -8.57 -13.98
C ILE A 70 -16.37 -7.46 -13.23
N GLN A 71 -16.68 -6.35 -13.90
CA GLN A 71 -17.45 -5.25 -13.32
C GLN A 71 -18.86 -5.69 -12.89
N ASN A 72 -19.55 -6.50 -13.70
CA ASN A 72 -20.89 -6.99 -13.37
C ASN A 72 -20.86 -7.93 -12.15
N ASP A 73 -19.87 -8.79 -12.05
CA ASP A 73 -19.72 -9.69 -10.90
C ASP A 73 -19.38 -8.93 -9.63
N LEU A 74 -18.48 -7.93 -9.71
CA LEU A 74 -18.19 -7.04 -8.60
C LEU A 74 -19.46 -6.28 -8.17
N ALA A 75 -20.26 -5.80 -9.11
CA ALA A 75 -21.53 -5.13 -8.81
C ALA A 75 -22.50 -6.05 -8.07
N ALA A 76 -22.63 -7.31 -8.49
CA ALA A 76 -23.44 -8.30 -7.80
C ALA A 76 -22.95 -8.55 -6.35
N CYS A 77 -21.61 -8.61 -6.14
CA CYS A 77 -21.04 -8.72 -4.80
C CYS A 77 -21.39 -7.49 -3.94
N TYR A 78 -21.29 -6.27 -4.47
CA TYR A 78 -21.66 -5.06 -3.75
C TYR A 78 -23.16 -4.98 -3.42
N GLU A 79 -24.02 -5.46 -4.30
CA GLU A 79 -25.45 -5.57 -4.00
C GLU A 79 -25.69 -6.53 -2.82
N GLN A 80 -24.99 -7.65 -2.77
CA GLN A 80 -25.08 -8.56 -1.61
C GLN A 80 -24.58 -7.90 -0.31
N ILE A 81 -23.48 -7.13 -0.37
CA ILE A 81 -22.99 -6.38 0.79
C ILE A 81 -24.08 -5.43 1.32
N LEU A 82 -24.76 -4.67 0.44
CA LEU A 82 -25.82 -3.75 0.82
C LEU A 82 -26.98 -4.49 1.53
N LYS A 83 -27.41 -5.63 0.98
CA LYS A 83 -28.44 -6.48 1.61
C LYS A 83 -28.03 -7.00 2.99
N LEU A 84 -26.77 -7.45 3.12
CA LEU A 84 -26.23 -8.00 4.38
C LEU A 84 -26.08 -6.96 5.49
N VAL A 85 -25.83 -5.68 5.14
CA VAL A 85 -25.81 -4.60 6.14
C VAL A 85 -27.21 -4.04 6.44
N GLY A 86 -28.26 -4.60 5.86
CA GLY A 86 -29.66 -4.26 6.14
C GLY A 86 -30.22 -3.09 5.32
N GLU A 87 -29.56 -2.74 4.19
CA GLU A 87 -30.03 -1.65 3.32
C GLU A 87 -31.04 -2.11 2.27
N ASP A 88 -31.98 -1.22 1.92
CA ASP A 88 -32.86 -1.40 0.77
C ASP A 88 -32.15 -0.98 -0.53
N CYS A 89 -31.75 -1.98 -1.32
CA CYS A 89 -31.07 -1.76 -2.59
C CYS A 89 -31.94 -1.04 -3.65
N HIS A 90 -33.27 -0.99 -3.45
CA HIS A 90 -34.20 -0.39 -4.41
C HIS A 90 -34.47 1.09 -4.14
N ARG A 91 -34.07 1.63 -2.99
CA ARG A 91 -34.17 3.07 -2.74
C ARG A 91 -33.30 3.87 -3.69
N ASP A 92 -33.77 5.04 -4.14
CA ASP A 92 -33.17 5.84 -5.22
C ASP A 92 -31.66 6.08 -5.07
N GLY A 93 -31.18 6.34 -3.87
CA GLY A 93 -29.76 6.59 -3.61
C GLY A 93 -28.88 5.37 -3.83
N LEU A 94 -29.40 4.15 -3.74
CA LEU A 94 -28.65 2.90 -3.81
C LEU A 94 -28.80 2.12 -5.12
N GLN A 95 -29.80 2.43 -5.96
CA GLN A 95 -30.04 1.67 -7.21
C GLN A 95 -28.81 1.52 -8.11
N LYS A 96 -27.95 2.54 -8.18
CA LYS A 96 -26.72 2.53 -9.00
C LYS A 96 -25.45 2.33 -8.17
N THR A 97 -25.56 2.14 -6.85
CA THR A 97 -24.39 1.99 -5.96
C THR A 97 -23.57 0.74 -6.26
N PRO A 98 -24.17 -0.43 -6.54
CA PRO A 98 -23.38 -1.61 -6.90
C PRO A 98 -22.43 -1.38 -8.08
N GLN A 99 -22.94 -0.78 -9.16
CA GLN A 99 -22.14 -0.49 -10.36
C GLN A 99 -21.07 0.57 -10.10
N ARG A 100 -21.41 1.64 -9.36
CA ARG A 100 -20.45 2.69 -9.00
C ARG A 100 -19.34 2.16 -8.10
N ALA A 101 -19.68 1.32 -7.12
CA ALA A 101 -18.70 0.71 -6.24
C ALA A 101 -17.78 -0.26 -6.99
N ALA A 102 -18.32 -1.07 -7.91
CA ALA A 102 -17.54 -1.94 -8.78
C ALA A 102 -16.55 -1.15 -9.65
N GLN A 103 -17.00 -0.08 -10.30
CA GLN A 103 -16.12 0.81 -11.09
C GLN A 103 -15.02 1.44 -10.24
N ALA A 104 -15.37 1.92 -9.03
CA ALA A 104 -14.40 2.50 -8.11
C ALA A 104 -13.34 1.46 -7.69
N MET A 105 -13.74 0.23 -7.36
CA MET A 105 -12.82 -0.84 -6.99
C MET A 105 -11.87 -1.19 -8.15
N LEU A 106 -12.38 -1.31 -9.37
CA LEU A 106 -11.55 -1.54 -10.55
C LEU A 106 -10.54 -0.40 -10.75
N PHE A 107 -10.96 0.85 -10.60
CA PHE A 107 -10.07 2.00 -10.68
C PHE A 107 -8.98 1.96 -9.59
N PHE A 108 -9.34 1.64 -8.35
CA PHE A 108 -8.37 1.55 -7.25
C PHE A 108 -7.38 0.40 -7.39
N THR A 109 -7.63 -0.52 -8.31
CA THR A 109 -6.79 -1.70 -8.54
C THR A 109 -6.17 -1.76 -9.94
N THR A 110 -6.28 -0.69 -10.74
CA THR A 110 -5.69 -0.59 -12.09
C THR A 110 -4.18 -0.81 -12.13
N GLY A 111 -3.49 -0.55 -11.02
CA GLY A 111 -2.05 -0.76 -10.91
C GLY A 111 -1.60 -2.22 -11.07
N TYR A 112 -2.49 -3.20 -10.91
CA TYR A 112 -2.16 -4.60 -11.18
C TYR A 112 -1.98 -4.90 -12.67
N SER A 113 -2.68 -4.17 -13.53
CA SER A 113 -2.62 -4.31 -14.99
C SER A 113 -1.67 -3.30 -15.66
N THR A 114 -1.02 -2.45 -14.87
CA THR A 114 -0.10 -1.42 -15.37
C THR A 114 1.34 -1.92 -15.32
N ASP A 115 2.06 -1.75 -16.43
CA ASP A 115 3.46 -2.11 -16.59
C ASP A 115 4.36 -0.88 -16.42
N LEU A 116 5.49 -1.05 -15.69
CA LEU A 116 6.45 0.02 -15.47
C LEU A 116 7.03 0.55 -16.78
N THR A 117 7.32 -0.32 -17.75
CA THR A 117 7.84 0.07 -19.06
C THR A 117 6.88 1.02 -19.79
N LYS A 118 5.58 0.74 -19.74
CA LYS A 118 4.54 1.62 -20.31
C LYS A 118 4.43 2.94 -19.57
N VAL A 119 4.62 2.93 -18.24
CA VAL A 119 4.62 4.15 -17.43
C VAL A 119 5.79 5.04 -17.78
N LEU A 120 6.98 4.47 -17.97
CA LEU A 120 8.20 5.20 -18.32
C LEU A 120 8.10 5.81 -19.73
N ASN A 121 7.61 5.04 -20.71
CA ASN A 121 7.36 5.50 -22.07
C ASN A 121 8.53 6.33 -22.64
N ASP A 122 9.73 5.74 -22.60
CA ASP A 122 11.01 6.30 -23.11
C ASP A 122 11.43 7.66 -22.52
N ALA A 123 10.81 8.12 -21.42
CA ALA A 123 11.18 9.38 -20.78
C ALA A 123 12.34 9.20 -19.75
N VAL A 124 13.37 8.51 -20.20
CA VAL A 124 14.69 8.41 -19.57
C VAL A 124 15.68 9.09 -20.49
N PHE A 125 16.40 10.07 -19.99
CA PHE A 125 17.29 10.91 -20.78
C PHE A 125 18.72 10.76 -20.30
N ASP A 126 19.68 10.74 -21.22
CA ASP A 126 21.09 10.85 -20.89
C ASP A 126 21.40 12.32 -20.54
N GLU A 127 21.94 12.56 -19.35
CA GLU A 127 22.29 13.89 -18.87
C GLU A 127 23.53 13.78 -17.98
N ASP A 128 24.44 14.72 -18.13
CA ASP A 128 25.64 14.82 -17.28
C ASP A 128 25.30 15.58 -16.00
N HIS A 129 24.52 14.91 -15.14
CA HIS A 129 24.07 15.42 -13.85
C HIS A 129 24.22 14.35 -12.78
N ASP A 130 24.90 14.66 -11.69
CA ASP A 130 25.21 13.78 -10.58
C ASP A 130 24.68 14.30 -9.22
N GLU A 131 24.13 15.51 -9.21
CA GLU A 131 23.51 16.09 -8.02
C GLU A 131 22.14 15.49 -7.72
N MET A 132 21.70 15.63 -6.48
CA MET A 132 20.45 15.04 -6.00
C MET A 132 19.23 15.68 -6.68
N VAL A 133 18.40 14.86 -7.30
CA VAL A 133 17.08 15.25 -7.83
C VAL A 133 16.01 14.86 -6.83
N ILE A 134 15.16 15.81 -6.42
CA ILE A 134 14.07 15.58 -5.46
C ILE A 134 12.74 16.03 -6.06
N VAL A 135 11.73 15.16 -5.96
CA VAL A 135 10.32 15.52 -6.14
C VAL A 135 9.57 15.16 -4.86
N ARG A 136 9.00 16.16 -4.21
CA ARG A 136 8.30 16.02 -2.93
C ARG A 136 6.82 16.32 -3.06
N ASP A 137 6.08 15.95 -2.03
CA ASP A 137 4.64 16.21 -1.90
C ASP A 137 3.79 15.60 -3.03
N ILE A 138 4.23 14.49 -3.61
CA ILE A 138 3.43 13.74 -4.58
C ILE A 138 2.23 13.15 -3.83
N GLU A 139 1.03 13.62 -4.14
CA GLU A 139 -0.20 13.11 -3.54
C GLU A 139 -0.39 11.63 -3.86
N MET A 140 -0.81 10.86 -2.87
CA MET A 140 -0.98 9.42 -2.97
C MET A 140 -2.28 8.97 -2.32
N PHE A 141 -3.04 8.14 -3.04
CA PHE A 141 -4.28 7.53 -2.60
C PHE A 141 -4.21 6.03 -2.85
N SER A 142 -4.30 5.23 -1.81
CA SER A 142 -4.22 3.77 -1.91
C SER A 142 -5.22 3.08 -0.99
N MET A 143 -5.40 1.76 -1.18
CA MET A 143 -6.31 0.94 -0.40
C MET A 143 -5.52 0.03 0.53
N CYS A 144 -5.81 0.10 1.83
CA CYS A 144 -5.24 -0.82 2.81
C CYS A 144 -5.72 -2.25 2.53
N GLU A 145 -4.80 -3.19 2.29
CA GLU A 145 -5.16 -4.57 1.97
C GLU A 145 -5.90 -5.31 3.09
N HIS A 146 -5.68 -4.89 4.35
CA HIS A 146 -6.29 -5.53 5.51
C HIS A 146 -7.77 -5.19 5.70
N HIS A 147 -8.20 -4.03 5.23
CA HIS A 147 -9.54 -3.52 5.54
C HIS A 147 -10.32 -3.02 4.32
N LEU A 148 -9.69 -2.94 3.14
CA LEU A 148 -10.24 -2.33 1.92
C LEU A 148 -10.76 -0.89 2.17
N ILE A 149 -10.06 -0.15 3.04
CA ILE A 149 -10.34 1.24 3.39
C ILE A 149 -9.15 2.08 2.97
N PRO A 150 -9.34 3.31 2.44
CA PRO A 150 -8.25 4.10 1.90
C PRO A 150 -7.25 4.56 2.96
N PHE A 151 -6.00 4.75 2.53
CA PHE A 151 -5.04 5.61 3.18
C PHE A 151 -4.54 6.65 2.19
N ILE A 152 -4.31 7.85 2.70
CA ILE A 152 -4.07 9.04 1.90
C ILE A 152 -2.82 9.72 2.44
N GLY A 153 -1.91 10.10 1.54
CA GLY A 153 -0.67 10.69 1.98
C GLY A 153 0.11 11.41 0.90
N ARG A 154 1.36 11.65 1.20
CA ARG A 154 2.32 12.29 0.31
C ARG A 154 3.58 11.47 0.23
N VAL A 155 4.16 11.42 -0.95
CA VAL A 155 5.39 10.72 -1.25
C VAL A 155 6.46 11.75 -1.63
N SER A 156 7.64 11.61 -1.03
CA SER A 156 8.84 12.35 -1.41
C SER A 156 9.86 11.35 -1.94
N ILE A 157 10.41 11.62 -3.12
CA ILE A 157 11.40 10.79 -3.80
C ILE A 157 12.62 11.64 -4.06
N GLY A 158 13.79 11.15 -3.65
CA GLY A 158 15.09 11.70 -4.02
C GLY A 158 15.94 10.62 -4.69
N TYR A 159 16.70 10.96 -5.71
CA TYR A 159 17.68 10.05 -6.30
C TYR A 159 18.93 10.80 -6.74
N LEU A 160 20.06 10.11 -6.75
CA LEU A 160 21.33 10.59 -7.29
C LEU A 160 21.52 9.99 -8.69
N PRO A 161 21.38 10.77 -9.76
CA PRO A 161 21.55 10.30 -11.12
C PRO A 161 22.92 9.65 -11.35
N ASN A 162 22.97 8.73 -12.29
CA ASN A 162 24.21 8.16 -12.84
C ASN A 162 24.10 8.26 -14.37
N LYS A 163 24.38 9.44 -14.91
CA LYS A 163 24.28 9.80 -16.34
C LYS A 163 22.89 9.63 -16.97
N LYS A 164 21.87 9.32 -16.16
CA LYS A 164 20.49 9.18 -16.62
C LYS A 164 19.55 9.88 -15.65
N ILE A 165 18.66 10.70 -16.22
CA ILE A 165 17.59 11.34 -15.47
C ILE A 165 16.22 10.84 -15.93
N LEU A 166 15.26 10.89 -15.03
CA LEU A 166 13.88 10.50 -15.28
C LEU A 166 13.01 11.75 -15.45
N GLY A 167 12.14 11.75 -16.47
CA GLY A 167 11.16 12.81 -16.60
C GLY A 167 10.35 12.95 -15.31
N LEU A 168 10.27 14.17 -14.74
CA LEU A 168 9.70 14.42 -13.40
C LEU A 168 8.29 13.85 -13.22
N SER A 169 7.45 13.93 -14.27
CA SER A 169 6.10 13.34 -14.25
C SER A 169 6.09 11.82 -14.11
N LYS A 170 7.19 11.13 -14.44
CA LYS A 170 7.29 9.68 -14.34
C LYS A 170 7.40 9.22 -12.90
N LEU A 171 8.04 10.02 -12.03
CA LEU A 171 8.06 9.75 -10.60
C LEU A 171 6.64 9.73 -10.02
N ALA A 172 5.80 10.72 -10.35
CA ALA A 172 4.40 10.75 -9.94
C ALA A 172 3.59 9.57 -10.52
N ARG A 173 3.85 9.18 -11.77
CA ARG A 173 3.18 8.04 -12.40
C ARG A 173 3.60 6.69 -11.80
N ILE A 174 4.85 6.54 -11.37
CA ILE A 174 5.32 5.37 -10.62
C ILE A 174 4.58 5.27 -9.28
N VAL A 175 4.47 6.39 -8.55
CA VAL A 175 3.69 6.46 -7.31
C VAL A 175 2.25 6.04 -7.56
N GLU A 176 1.60 6.60 -8.57
CA GLU A 176 0.21 6.27 -8.92
C GLU A 176 0.05 4.79 -9.25
N MET A 177 0.89 4.22 -10.10
CA MET A 177 0.85 2.81 -10.51
C MET A 177 0.89 1.85 -9.31
N TYR A 178 1.79 2.09 -8.36
CA TYR A 178 1.90 1.22 -7.18
C TYR A 178 0.83 1.52 -6.13
N SER A 179 0.33 2.75 -6.07
CA SER A 179 -0.75 3.13 -5.15
C SER A 179 -2.10 2.52 -5.56
N ARG A 180 -2.34 2.29 -6.86
CA ARG A 180 -3.55 1.65 -7.37
C ARG A 180 -3.53 0.13 -7.24
N ARG A 181 -3.17 -0.35 -6.04
CA ARG A 181 -3.17 -1.78 -5.64
C ARG A 181 -3.67 -1.89 -4.21
N LEU A 182 -4.00 -3.10 -3.77
CA LEU A 182 -4.19 -3.37 -2.35
C LEU A 182 -2.82 -3.39 -1.69
N GLN A 183 -2.58 -2.47 -0.73
CA GLN A 183 -1.24 -2.19 -0.24
C GLN A 183 -1.12 -2.19 1.29
N VAL A 184 0.10 -2.41 1.74
CA VAL A 184 0.63 -1.90 3.01
C VAL A 184 1.64 -0.81 2.69
N GLN A 185 1.72 0.21 3.53
CA GLN A 185 2.54 1.40 3.24
C GLN A 185 4.03 1.07 3.11
N GLU A 186 4.54 0.12 3.88
CA GLU A 186 5.92 -0.35 3.85
C GLU A 186 6.28 -0.98 2.49
N ARG A 187 5.41 -1.82 1.98
CA ARG A 187 5.57 -2.45 0.65
C ARG A 187 5.52 -1.40 -0.45
N LEU A 188 4.54 -0.49 -0.40
CA LEU A 188 4.41 0.61 -1.37
C LEU A 188 5.69 1.44 -1.44
N THR A 189 6.23 1.85 -0.28
CA THR A 189 7.47 2.63 -0.18
C THR A 189 8.63 1.92 -0.86
N LYS A 190 8.79 0.63 -0.61
CA LYS A 190 9.86 -0.19 -1.20
C LYS A 190 9.67 -0.41 -2.70
N GLN A 191 8.45 -0.65 -3.15
CA GLN A 191 8.15 -0.84 -4.58
C GLN A 191 8.45 0.41 -5.39
N ILE A 192 8.10 1.60 -4.88
CA ILE A 192 8.43 2.88 -5.52
C ILE A 192 9.94 3.05 -5.62
N ALA A 193 10.69 2.81 -4.53
CA ALA A 193 12.14 2.94 -4.54
C ALA A 193 12.81 1.99 -5.57
N ASN A 194 12.39 0.73 -5.59
CA ASN A 194 12.90 -0.26 -6.54
C ASN A 194 12.57 0.10 -8.00
N ALA A 195 11.38 0.64 -8.26
CA ALA A 195 11.00 1.08 -9.60
C ALA A 195 11.87 2.23 -10.12
N VAL A 196 12.27 3.15 -9.26
CA VAL A 196 13.21 4.23 -9.63
C VAL A 196 14.60 3.64 -9.94
N VAL A 197 15.05 2.65 -9.14
CA VAL A 197 16.32 1.94 -9.42
C VAL A 197 16.25 1.23 -10.76
N GLU A 198 15.16 0.53 -11.05
CA GLU A 198 14.96 -0.17 -12.33
C GLU A 198 14.93 0.79 -13.51
N ALA A 199 14.30 1.96 -13.35
CA ALA A 199 14.13 2.94 -14.42
C ALA A 199 15.43 3.61 -14.86
N VAL A 200 16.27 4.08 -13.93
CA VAL A 200 17.44 4.93 -14.25
C VAL A 200 18.76 4.47 -13.65
N GLN A 201 18.78 3.37 -12.89
CA GLN A 201 19.97 2.81 -12.26
C GLN A 201 20.82 3.89 -11.55
N PRO A 202 20.24 4.68 -10.64
CA PRO A 202 20.92 5.79 -9.99
C PRO A 202 21.93 5.27 -8.96
N SER A 203 22.85 6.12 -8.53
CA SER A 203 23.79 5.82 -7.44
C SER A 203 23.10 5.57 -6.09
N GLY A 204 21.90 6.09 -5.92
CA GLY A 204 21.06 5.86 -4.74
C GLY A 204 19.67 6.45 -4.90
N VAL A 205 18.73 5.96 -4.07
CA VAL A 205 17.34 6.41 -4.00
C VAL A 205 16.90 6.53 -2.56
N GLY A 206 16.19 7.61 -2.24
CA GLY A 206 15.46 7.79 -1.00
C GLY A 206 13.97 8.00 -1.28
N VAL A 207 13.11 7.24 -0.61
CA VAL A 207 11.65 7.42 -0.67
C VAL A 207 11.11 7.54 0.73
N VAL A 208 10.29 8.56 0.96
CA VAL A 208 9.56 8.76 2.23
C VAL A 208 8.09 8.94 1.92
N ILE A 209 7.24 8.21 2.62
CA ILE A 209 5.77 8.35 2.56
C ILE A 209 5.26 8.73 3.94
N GLU A 210 4.46 9.79 4.01
CA GLU A 210 3.67 10.14 5.18
C GLU A 210 2.19 10.02 4.83
N ALA A 211 1.42 9.21 5.57
CA ALA A 211 0.02 8.96 5.27
C ALA A 211 -0.86 8.83 6.51
N SER A 212 -2.13 9.18 6.35
CA SER A 212 -3.24 8.90 7.27
C SER A 212 -4.01 7.69 6.81
N HIS A 213 -4.20 6.72 7.71
CA HIS A 213 -4.93 5.49 7.44
C HIS A 213 -6.37 5.57 7.96
N MET A 214 -7.36 5.52 7.07
CA MET A 214 -8.77 5.60 7.47
C MET A 214 -9.18 4.42 8.36
N CYS A 215 -8.51 3.27 8.24
CA CYS A 215 -8.74 2.14 9.14
C CYS A 215 -8.30 2.41 10.60
N MET A 216 -7.46 3.41 10.85
CA MET A 216 -7.09 3.90 12.20
C MET A 216 -7.92 5.11 12.62
N VAL A 217 -8.40 5.90 11.65
CA VAL A 217 -9.12 7.17 11.89
C VAL A 217 -10.58 6.92 12.22
N MET A 218 -11.32 6.23 11.33
CA MET A 218 -12.77 6.13 11.39
C MET A 218 -13.30 4.93 12.16
N ARG A 219 -12.45 4.00 12.53
CA ARG A 219 -12.75 2.78 13.29
C ARG A 219 -11.48 2.28 14.04
N GLY A 220 -11.62 1.23 14.83
CA GLY A 220 -10.53 0.67 15.62
C GLY A 220 -10.07 1.64 16.72
N VAL A 221 -8.85 2.13 16.61
CA VAL A 221 -8.25 3.03 17.64
C VAL A 221 -8.74 4.47 17.56
N GLN A 222 -9.39 4.89 16.49
CA GLN A 222 -10.01 6.20 16.28
C GLN A 222 -9.06 7.39 16.55
N LYS A 223 -7.87 7.35 15.98
CA LYS A 223 -6.83 8.39 16.11
C LYS A 223 -6.72 9.20 14.82
N TYR A 224 -7.49 10.28 14.71
CA TYR A 224 -7.58 11.11 13.50
C TYR A 224 -6.28 11.88 13.17
N SER A 225 -5.48 12.24 14.18
CA SER A 225 -4.22 12.96 13.99
C SER A 225 -3.00 12.06 13.79
N ALA A 226 -3.18 10.72 13.94
CA ALA A 226 -2.08 9.79 13.76
C ALA A 226 -1.67 9.71 12.30
N LYS A 227 -0.35 9.81 12.05
CA LYS A 227 0.25 9.63 10.74
C LYS A 227 1.28 8.53 10.79
N THR A 228 1.34 7.75 9.74
CA THR A 228 2.36 6.72 9.55
C THR A 228 3.40 7.25 8.59
N THR A 229 4.68 7.23 8.98
CA THR A 229 5.80 7.57 8.11
C THR A 229 6.61 6.32 7.83
N THR A 230 6.82 6.02 6.56
CA THR A 230 7.69 4.93 6.11
C THR A 230 8.78 5.49 5.22
N SER A 231 9.97 4.88 5.27
CA SER A 231 11.10 5.28 4.43
C SER A 231 11.80 4.07 3.85
N CYS A 232 12.34 4.23 2.64
CA CYS A 232 13.21 3.27 1.99
C CYS A 232 14.41 4.01 1.40
N MET A 233 15.61 3.61 1.82
CA MET A 233 16.88 4.21 1.38
C MET A 233 17.70 3.11 0.71
N LEU A 234 18.14 3.34 -0.52
CA LEU A 234 18.92 2.41 -1.33
C LEU A 234 20.20 3.06 -1.83
N GLY A 235 21.25 2.27 -2.04
CA GLY A 235 22.54 2.75 -2.54
C GLY A 235 23.14 3.81 -1.62
N THR A 236 23.60 4.93 -2.17
CA THR A 236 24.26 6.02 -1.42
C THR A 236 23.41 6.54 -0.26
N PHE A 237 22.08 6.66 -0.42
CA PHE A 237 21.19 7.08 0.67
C PHE A 237 21.19 6.12 1.86
N GLN A 238 21.49 4.84 1.64
CA GLN A 238 21.60 3.86 2.71
C GLN A 238 22.97 3.92 3.42
N HIS A 239 24.06 4.07 2.67
CA HIS A 239 25.41 3.91 3.16
C HIS A 239 26.03 5.25 3.65
N ASP A 240 25.68 6.37 3.03
CA ASP A 240 26.15 7.69 3.43
C ASP A 240 25.10 8.45 4.25
N VAL A 241 25.50 8.78 5.48
CA VAL A 241 24.64 9.49 6.44
C VAL A 241 24.38 10.92 5.98
N LYS A 242 25.37 11.63 5.40
CA LYS A 242 25.24 13.03 4.98
C LYS A 242 24.23 13.17 3.83
N THR A 243 24.33 12.34 2.81
CA THR A 243 23.37 12.29 1.69
C THR A 243 21.96 12.05 2.19
N ARG A 244 21.79 11.12 3.13
CA ARG A 244 20.49 10.84 3.73
C ARG A 244 19.95 12.01 4.55
N GLU A 245 20.79 12.68 5.35
CA GLU A 245 20.40 13.85 6.15
C GLU A 245 20.04 15.04 5.26
N GLU A 246 20.78 15.28 4.20
CA GLU A 246 20.48 16.29 3.19
C GLU A 246 19.08 16.05 2.58
N PHE A 247 18.82 14.86 2.07
CA PHE A 247 17.50 14.48 1.55
C PHE A 247 16.40 14.74 2.57
N LEU A 248 16.56 14.23 3.80
CA LEU A 248 15.56 14.38 4.84
C LEU A 248 15.35 15.84 5.26
N SER A 249 16.35 16.69 5.12
CA SER A 249 16.24 18.13 5.39
C SER A 249 15.45 18.88 4.30
N LEU A 250 15.63 18.47 3.04
CA LEU A 250 14.98 19.10 1.87
C LEU A 250 13.51 18.72 1.67
N ILE A 251 13.07 17.61 2.27
CA ILE A 251 11.67 17.15 2.19
C ILE A 251 10.80 17.52 3.40
N ARG A 252 11.36 18.26 4.35
CA ARG A 252 10.64 18.78 5.53
C ARG A 252 9.69 19.91 5.19
#